data_8f30fdf858eb8eaf30a86f34481c1d65
#
_entry.id   8f30fdf858eb8eaf30a86f34481c1d65
#
_cell.length_a   1.000
_cell.length_b   1.000
_cell.length_c   1.000
_cell.angle_alpha   90.00
_cell.angle_beta   90.00
_cell.angle_gamma   90.00
#
_symmetry.space_group_name_H-M   'P 1'
#
loop_
_entity.id
_entity.type
_entity.pdbx_description
1 polymer ?
#
loop_
_entity_poly.entity_id
_entity_poly.type
_entity_poly.pdbx_seq_one_letter_code
_entity_poly.pdbx_strand_id
1 'polypeptide(L)'
;MEEKYSGDIILISRMIEYFPQKSFEWNANEPITLDDVQFAINHHLSEMAIPFGDTFKYPPKKRTSQWHIRRILYFVNHLQEIKNIEIDTESSTFDILPVPIIIDGYHRWMAARYLYELGTLHKIHCLYAGREDVLDYLKGKLDTVPQEEIV
;
A
#
# COMPACT_ATOMS: atom_id res chain seq x y z
N MET A 1 -25.13 4.63 -9.39
CA MET A 1 -23.89 5.43 -9.36
C MET A 1 -22.73 4.55 -9.77
N GLU A 2 -22.00 4.99 -10.77
CA GLU A 2 -20.86 4.23 -11.24
C GLU A 2 -19.69 4.35 -10.26
N GLU A 3 -19.10 3.22 -9.93
CA GLU A 3 -17.89 3.22 -9.13
C GLU A 3 -16.70 3.54 -10.03
N LYS A 4 -15.86 4.46 -9.60
CA LYS A 4 -14.64 4.82 -10.31
C LYS A 4 -13.63 3.66 -10.30
N TYR A 5 -13.58 2.93 -9.21
CA TYR A 5 -12.59 1.90 -8.99
C TYR A 5 -13.17 0.51 -9.19
N SER A 6 -12.40 -0.36 -9.83
CA SER A 6 -12.72 -1.78 -9.91
C SER A 6 -11.94 -2.55 -8.85
N GLY A 7 -12.53 -3.63 -8.31
CA GLY A 7 -11.85 -4.53 -7.40
C GLY A 7 -11.06 -5.58 -8.16
N ASP A 8 -9.77 -5.67 -7.89
CA ASP A 8 -8.86 -6.55 -8.61
C ASP A 8 -7.81 -7.15 -7.68
N ILE A 9 -7.28 -8.31 -8.08
CA ILE A 9 -6.17 -8.95 -7.40
C ILE A 9 -4.90 -8.72 -8.22
N ILE A 10 -3.90 -8.13 -7.59
CA ILE A 10 -2.64 -7.81 -8.25
C ILE A 10 -1.47 -8.52 -7.57
N LEU A 11 -0.38 -8.65 -8.33
CA LEU A 11 0.86 -9.26 -7.82
C LEU A 11 1.68 -8.21 -7.09
N ILE A 12 2.06 -8.52 -5.86
CA ILE A 12 2.89 -7.62 -5.06
C ILE A 12 4.22 -7.35 -5.78
N SER A 13 4.82 -8.38 -6.38
CA SER A 13 6.08 -8.23 -7.10
C SER A 13 6.01 -7.20 -8.23
N ARG A 14 4.87 -7.09 -8.90
CA ARG A 14 4.68 -6.11 -9.96
C ARG A 14 4.49 -4.70 -9.42
N MET A 15 3.76 -4.58 -8.32
CA MET A 15 3.56 -3.28 -7.67
C MET A 15 4.88 -2.73 -7.11
N ILE A 16 5.76 -3.61 -6.62
CA ILE A 16 7.09 -3.23 -6.11
C ILE A 16 7.92 -2.53 -7.17
N GLU A 17 7.77 -2.87 -8.43
CA GLU A 17 8.52 -2.21 -9.51
C GLU A 17 8.22 -0.72 -9.59
N TYR A 18 7.00 -0.32 -9.19
CA TYR A 18 6.60 1.08 -9.13
C TYR A 18 6.85 1.69 -7.76
N PHE A 19 6.84 0.86 -6.72
CA PHE A 19 7.06 1.27 -5.32
C PHE A 19 8.15 0.40 -4.71
N PRO A 20 9.42 0.59 -5.12
CA PRO A 20 10.52 -0.26 -4.64
C PRO A 20 10.95 0.04 -3.22
N GLN A 21 10.56 1.18 -2.66
CA GLN A 21 10.98 1.61 -1.33
C GLN A 21 10.52 0.62 -0.26
N LYS A 22 11.42 0.31 0.67
CA LYS A 22 11.10 -0.52 1.83
C LYS A 22 10.82 0.34 3.06
N SER A 23 10.52 1.61 2.84
CA SER A 23 10.20 2.55 3.90
C SER A 23 9.10 3.49 3.44
N PHE A 24 8.44 4.10 4.41
CA PHE A 24 7.41 5.09 4.12
C PHE A 24 7.42 6.17 5.19
N GLU A 25 7.21 7.41 4.77
CA GLU A 25 7.11 8.54 5.67
C GLU A 25 5.67 8.96 5.83
N TRP A 26 5.24 9.12 7.08
CA TRP A 26 3.95 9.70 7.41
C TRP A 26 4.16 11.04 8.09
N ASN A 27 3.56 12.10 7.55
CA ASN A 27 3.65 13.44 8.11
C ASN A 27 5.12 13.87 8.28
N ALA A 28 5.48 14.41 9.41
CA ALA A 28 6.85 14.84 9.71
C ALA A 28 7.65 13.80 10.51
N ASN A 29 7.14 12.58 10.61
CA ASN A 29 7.84 11.51 11.33
C ASN A 29 8.98 10.94 10.50
N GLU A 30 9.92 10.30 11.17
CA GLU A 30 10.99 9.60 10.49
C GLU A 30 10.44 8.44 9.64
N PRO A 31 11.12 8.07 8.54
CA PRO A 31 10.68 6.95 7.72
C PRO A 31 10.57 5.67 8.54
N ILE A 32 9.49 4.93 8.32
CA ILE A 32 9.29 3.61 8.91
C ILE A 32 9.73 2.58 7.88
N THR A 33 10.66 1.73 8.26
CA THR A 33 11.22 0.70 7.39
C THR A 33 10.62 -0.66 7.70
N LEU A 34 10.86 -1.63 6.81
CA LEU A 34 10.50 -3.02 7.08
C LEU A 34 11.28 -3.57 8.28
N ASP A 35 12.51 -3.10 8.48
CA ASP A 35 13.30 -3.48 9.65
C ASP A 35 12.67 -2.98 10.94
N ASP A 36 12.06 -1.79 10.92
CA ASP A 36 11.33 -1.26 12.08
C ASP A 36 10.13 -2.16 12.42
N VAL A 37 9.45 -2.68 11.41
CA VAL A 37 8.33 -3.61 11.62
C VAL A 37 8.84 -4.90 12.24
N GLN A 38 9.94 -5.45 11.73
CA GLN A 38 10.54 -6.67 12.29
C GLN A 38 11.00 -6.46 13.72
N PHE A 39 11.62 -5.32 14.00
CA PHE A 39 12.05 -4.96 15.36
C PHE A 39 10.86 -4.93 16.32
N ALA A 40 9.75 -4.32 15.88
CA ALA A 40 8.55 -4.23 16.70
C ALA A 40 7.98 -5.62 17.01
N ILE A 41 7.99 -6.52 16.02
CA ILE A 41 7.53 -7.90 16.22
C ILE A 41 8.43 -8.61 17.23
N ASN A 42 9.74 -8.47 17.09
CA ASN A 42 10.71 -9.10 18.00
C ASN A 42 10.58 -8.61 19.43
N HIS A 43 10.12 -7.37 19.62
CA HIS A 43 9.93 -6.77 20.94
C HIS A 43 8.48 -6.83 21.42
N HIS A 44 7.63 -7.61 20.73
CA HIS A 44 6.24 -7.84 21.12
C HIS A 44 5.42 -6.57 21.25
N LEU A 45 5.67 -5.59 20.37
CA LEU A 45 4.85 -4.38 20.33
C LEU A 45 3.42 -4.74 19.95
N SER A 46 2.44 -4.21 20.67
CA SER A 46 1.03 -4.55 20.43
C SER A 46 0.51 -3.91 19.14
N GLU A 47 -0.34 -4.64 18.44
CA GLU A 47 -1.03 -4.11 17.28
C GLU A 47 -2.10 -3.08 17.66
N MET A 48 -2.49 -2.25 16.69
CA MET A 48 -3.54 -1.26 16.91
C MET A 48 -4.58 -1.35 15.80
N ALA A 49 -5.76 -1.86 16.15
CA ALA A 49 -6.92 -1.89 15.28
C ALA A 49 -7.73 -0.62 15.51
N ILE A 50 -7.83 0.22 14.48
CA ILE A 50 -8.65 1.42 14.55
C ILE A 50 -9.82 1.24 13.61
N PRO A 51 -11.06 1.20 14.12
CA PRO A 51 -12.23 1.10 13.26
C PRO A 51 -12.29 2.26 12.27
N PHE A 52 -12.85 1.98 11.12
CA PHE A 52 -13.06 3.01 10.12
C PHE A 52 -13.89 4.17 10.71
N GLY A 53 -13.43 5.39 10.51
CA GLY A 53 -14.10 6.57 11.03
C GLY A 53 -13.53 7.10 12.34
N ASP A 54 -12.74 6.29 13.05
CA ASP A 54 -12.17 6.72 14.33
C ASP A 54 -10.81 7.41 14.18
N THR A 55 -10.33 7.58 12.96
CA THR A 55 -9.01 8.15 12.72
C THR A 55 -8.88 9.61 13.17
N PHE A 56 -9.99 10.35 13.28
CA PHE A 56 -9.91 11.73 13.77
C PHE A 56 -9.68 11.84 15.28
N LYS A 57 -9.81 10.76 16.03
CA LYS A 57 -9.35 10.72 17.42
C LYS A 57 -7.84 10.82 17.50
N TYR A 58 -7.16 10.50 16.40
CA TYR A 58 -5.72 10.54 16.29
C TYR A 58 -5.34 11.47 15.14
N PRO A 59 -5.46 12.79 15.33
CA PRO A 59 -5.11 13.74 14.26
C PRO A 59 -3.62 13.58 13.90
N PRO A 60 -3.23 13.94 12.67
CA PRO A 60 -1.86 13.74 12.19
C PRO A 60 -0.76 14.19 13.15
N LYS A 61 -0.99 15.25 13.90
CA LYS A 61 -0.04 15.79 14.87
C LYS A 61 0.27 14.84 16.02
N LYS A 62 -0.66 13.90 16.29
CA LYS A 62 -0.53 12.95 17.42
C LYS A 62 -0.12 11.57 16.96
N ARG A 63 0.04 11.36 15.66
CA ARG A 63 0.42 10.07 15.11
C ARG A 63 1.93 9.93 15.11
N THR A 64 2.45 9.20 16.09
CA THR A 64 3.88 8.94 16.20
C THR A 64 4.30 7.81 15.25
N SER A 65 5.61 7.63 15.07
CA SER A 65 6.11 6.49 14.31
C SER A 65 5.61 5.18 14.92
N GLN A 66 5.58 5.08 16.24
CA GLN A 66 5.08 3.90 16.92
C GLN A 66 3.60 3.65 16.64
N TRP A 67 2.80 4.70 16.55
CA TRP A 67 1.38 4.59 16.19
C TRP A 67 1.25 3.93 14.80
N HIS A 68 2.04 4.39 13.84
CA HIS A 68 2.01 3.83 12.48
C HIS A 68 2.49 2.38 12.44
N ILE A 69 3.57 2.07 13.18
CA ILE A 69 4.10 0.71 13.24
C ILE A 69 3.05 -0.24 13.83
N ARG A 70 2.41 0.15 14.92
CA ARG A 70 1.37 -0.69 15.55
C ARG A 70 0.18 -0.90 14.61
N ARG A 71 -0.13 0.10 13.78
CA ARG A 71 -1.17 -0.02 12.77
C ARG A 71 -0.77 -1.02 11.69
N ILE A 72 0.48 -0.97 11.26
CA ILE A 72 1.02 -1.95 10.30
C ILE A 72 0.96 -3.36 10.89
N LEU A 73 1.32 -3.51 12.16
CA LEU A 73 1.28 -4.82 12.84
C LEU A 73 -0.12 -5.41 12.86
N TYR A 74 -1.15 -4.59 12.99
CA TYR A 74 -2.52 -5.07 12.90
C TYR A 74 -2.73 -5.83 11.58
N PHE A 75 -2.32 -5.24 10.46
CA PHE A 75 -2.50 -5.88 9.15
C PHE A 75 -1.58 -7.08 8.95
N VAL A 76 -0.37 -7.05 9.52
CA VAL A 76 0.52 -8.21 9.48
C VAL A 76 -0.12 -9.41 10.16
N ASN A 77 -0.85 -9.18 11.26
CA ASN A 77 -1.51 -10.22 12.03
C ASN A 77 -2.90 -10.59 11.50
N HIS A 78 -3.45 -9.80 10.58
CA HIS A 78 -4.79 -10.00 10.04
C HIS A 78 -4.76 -9.90 8.52
N LEU A 79 -4.21 -10.92 7.88
CA LEU A 79 -4.00 -10.96 6.41
C LEU A 79 -5.28 -10.64 5.63
N GLN A 80 -6.42 -11.13 6.10
CA GLN A 80 -7.69 -10.94 5.42
C GLN A 80 -8.14 -9.47 5.41
N GLU A 81 -7.50 -8.64 6.22
CA GLU A 81 -7.80 -7.19 6.24
C GLU A 81 -6.92 -6.40 5.27
N ILE A 82 -5.94 -7.05 4.64
CA ILE A 82 -5.12 -6.41 3.61
C ILE A 82 -5.90 -6.45 2.30
N LYS A 83 -6.80 -5.49 2.14
CA LYS A 83 -7.68 -5.37 0.98
C LYS A 83 -8.03 -3.92 0.74
N ASN A 84 -8.63 -3.66 -0.41
CA ASN A 84 -9.12 -2.32 -0.77
C ASN A 84 -8.02 -1.26 -0.76
N ILE A 85 -6.79 -1.63 -1.12
CA ILE A 85 -5.74 -0.64 -1.30
C ILE A 85 -6.09 0.13 -2.56
N GLU A 86 -6.28 1.44 -2.46
CA GLU A 86 -6.68 2.26 -3.58
C GLU A 86 -5.47 2.67 -4.40
N ILE A 87 -5.47 2.25 -5.67
CA ILE A 87 -4.39 2.52 -6.62
C ILE A 87 -4.97 3.26 -7.83
N ASP A 88 -4.32 4.32 -8.23
CA ASP A 88 -4.80 5.17 -9.31
C ASP A 88 -3.64 5.55 -10.24
N THR A 89 -3.87 5.48 -11.54
CA THR A 89 -2.91 5.92 -12.54
C THR A 89 -3.35 7.18 -13.27
N GLU A 90 -4.51 7.73 -12.91
CA GLU A 90 -5.07 8.93 -13.57
C GLU A 90 -5.00 10.18 -12.73
N SER A 91 -4.77 10.06 -11.43
CA SER A 91 -4.77 11.20 -10.52
C SER A 91 -3.48 11.99 -10.61
N SER A 92 -3.19 12.53 -11.77
CA SER A 92 -2.01 13.35 -11.93
C SER A 92 -2.41 14.82 -11.95
N THR A 93 -2.12 15.52 -10.89
CA THR A 93 -2.35 16.96 -10.80
C THR A 93 -1.29 17.73 -11.56
N PHE A 94 -0.19 17.09 -11.92
CA PHE A 94 1.01 17.75 -12.46
C PHE A 94 1.43 17.20 -13.83
N ASP A 95 0.52 16.60 -14.56
CA ASP A 95 0.83 16.00 -15.88
C ASP A 95 2.00 15.02 -15.83
N ILE A 96 2.16 14.38 -14.68
CA ILE A 96 3.19 13.37 -14.52
C ILE A 96 2.72 12.09 -15.20
N LEU A 97 3.69 11.32 -15.65
CA LEU A 97 3.47 10.06 -16.33
C LEU A 97 2.52 9.16 -15.54
N PRO A 98 1.61 8.47 -16.22
CA PRO A 98 0.63 7.63 -15.55
C PRO A 98 1.28 6.38 -14.96
N VAL A 99 1.76 6.50 -13.74
CA VAL A 99 2.28 5.39 -12.97
C VAL A 99 1.32 5.09 -11.83
N PRO A 100 1.23 3.83 -11.37
CA PRO A 100 0.37 3.51 -10.24
C PRO A 100 0.84 4.25 -8.99
N ILE A 101 -0.09 4.92 -8.33
CA ILE A 101 0.17 5.53 -7.03
C ILE A 101 -0.86 5.02 -6.04
N ILE A 102 -0.47 4.89 -4.79
CA ILE A 102 -1.37 4.49 -3.73
C ILE A 102 -2.06 5.74 -3.20
N ILE A 103 -3.38 5.79 -3.34
CA ILE A 103 -4.19 6.90 -2.84
C ILE A 103 -4.53 6.68 -1.38
N ASP A 104 -4.80 5.43 -0.99
CA ASP A 104 -5.15 5.07 0.37
C ASP A 104 -4.71 3.64 0.64
N GLY A 105 -4.31 3.37 1.88
CA GLY A 105 -3.94 2.03 2.29
C GLY A 105 -2.45 1.82 2.49
N TYR A 106 -1.69 2.84 2.84
CA TYR A 106 -0.25 2.71 3.04
C TYR A 106 0.13 1.75 4.16
N HIS A 107 -0.63 1.71 5.25
CA HIS A 107 -0.36 0.74 6.32
C HIS A 107 -0.57 -0.68 5.82
N ARG A 108 -1.62 -0.89 5.04
CA ARG A 108 -1.90 -2.19 4.42
C ARG A 108 -0.81 -2.56 3.41
N TRP A 109 -0.34 -1.59 2.63
CA TRP A 109 0.73 -1.82 1.68
C TRP A 109 2.04 -2.19 2.38
N MET A 110 2.40 -1.49 3.46
CA MET A 110 3.61 -1.79 4.22
C MET A 110 3.54 -3.18 4.84
N ALA A 111 2.37 -3.56 5.36
CA ALA A 111 2.17 -4.91 5.89
C ALA A 111 2.32 -5.96 4.77
N ALA A 112 1.71 -5.71 3.61
CA ALA A 112 1.82 -6.61 2.47
C ALA A 112 3.28 -6.74 2.00
N ARG A 113 3.99 -5.63 1.96
CA ARG A 113 5.40 -5.59 1.57
C ARG A 113 6.27 -6.39 2.52
N TYR A 114 6.02 -6.24 3.82
CA TYR A 114 6.71 -7.02 4.84
C TYR A 114 6.45 -8.53 4.68
N LEU A 115 5.18 -8.90 4.52
CA LEU A 115 4.79 -10.30 4.36
C LEU A 115 5.31 -10.90 3.06
N TYR A 116 5.41 -10.08 2.02
CA TYR A 116 6.02 -10.52 0.76
C TYR A 116 7.49 -10.88 0.95
N GLU A 117 8.23 -10.08 1.69
CA GLU A 117 9.65 -10.35 1.98
C GLU A 117 9.82 -11.64 2.77
N LEU A 118 8.83 -12.01 3.59
CA LEU A 118 8.83 -13.28 4.32
C LEU A 118 8.39 -14.46 3.45
N GLY A 119 7.94 -14.22 2.22
CA GLY A 119 7.40 -15.26 1.37
C GLY A 119 6.00 -15.72 1.73
N THR A 120 5.28 -14.97 2.56
CA THR A 120 3.97 -15.36 3.08
C THR A 120 2.83 -14.88 2.19
N LEU A 121 2.98 -13.73 1.55
CA LEU A 121 1.93 -13.09 0.75
C LEU A 121 2.49 -12.70 -0.61
N HIS A 122 1.75 -13.02 -1.69
CA HIS A 122 2.20 -12.74 -3.06
C HIS A 122 1.23 -11.86 -3.82
N LYS A 123 -0.03 -11.83 -3.41
CA LYS A 123 -1.10 -11.10 -4.09
C LYS A 123 -1.88 -10.29 -3.09
N ILE A 124 -2.42 -9.15 -3.56
CA ILE A 124 -3.26 -8.30 -2.73
C ILE A 124 -4.48 -7.85 -3.51
N HIS A 125 -5.56 -7.60 -2.77
CA HIS A 125 -6.75 -6.99 -3.34
C HIS A 125 -6.58 -5.47 -3.37
N CYS A 126 -6.89 -4.87 -4.51
CA CYS A 126 -6.87 -3.42 -4.65
C CYS A 126 -8.17 -2.91 -5.27
N LEU A 127 -8.40 -1.63 -5.11
CA LEU A 127 -9.40 -0.89 -5.84
C LEU A 127 -8.64 -0.02 -6.84
N TYR A 128 -8.83 -0.29 -8.12
CA TYR A 128 -7.99 0.29 -9.15
C TYR A 128 -8.79 1.24 -10.06
N ALA A 129 -8.17 2.34 -10.44
CA ALA A 129 -8.67 3.24 -11.46
C ALA A 129 -7.52 3.66 -12.36
N GLY A 130 -7.75 3.72 -13.67
CA GLY A 130 -6.78 4.22 -14.61
C GLY A 130 -6.53 3.29 -15.79
N ARG A 131 -5.30 3.29 -16.29
CA ARG A 131 -4.94 2.57 -17.50
C ARG A 131 -5.09 1.06 -17.34
N GLU A 132 -5.79 0.44 -18.29
CA GLU A 132 -6.01 -1.01 -18.30
C GLU A 132 -4.71 -1.79 -18.52
N ASP A 133 -3.81 -1.27 -19.35
CA ASP A 133 -2.56 -1.97 -19.62
C ASP A 133 -1.68 -2.08 -18.36
N VAL A 134 -1.66 -1.04 -17.54
CA VAL A 134 -0.95 -1.06 -16.27
C VAL A 134 -1.61 -2.06 -15.33
N LEU A 135 -2.94 -2.08 -15.26
CA LEU A 135 -3.64 -3.06 -14.44
C LEU A 135 -3.35 -4.49 -14.90
N ASP A 136 -3.37 -4.73 -16.20
CA ASP A 136 -3.06 -6.04 -16.75
C ASP A 136 -1.64 -6.48 -16.40
N TYR A 137 -0.70 -5.55 -16.41
CA TYR A 137 0.66 -5.83 -15.97
C TYR A 137 0.70 -6.20 -14.49
N LEU A 138 0.02 -5.41 -13.65
CA LEU A 138 -0.04 -5.68 -12.21
C LEU A 138 -0.69 -7.02 -11.90
N LYS A 139 -1.66 -7.44 -12.71
CA LYS A 139 -2.35 -8.73 -12.55
C LYS A 139 -1.54 -9.91 -13.09
N GLY A 140 -0.45 -9.64 -13.78
CA GLY A 140 0.38 -10.68 -14.38
C GLY A 140 -0.08 -11.12 -15.77
N LYS A 141 -1.00 -10.41 -16.39
CA LYS A 141 -1.50 -10.72 -17.73
C LYS A 141 -0.56 -10.25 -18.84
N LEU A 142 0.24 -9.23 -18.57
CA LEU A 142 1.28 -8.76 -19.47
C LEU A 142 2.65 -9.07 -18.86
N ASP A 143 3.61 -9.42 -19.70
CA ASP A 143 4.95 -9.80 -19.24
C ASP A 143 5.92 -8.61 -19.14
N THR A 144 5.58 -7.50 -19.80
CA THR A 144 6.46 -6.34 -19.84
C THR A 144 5.74 -5.11 -19.32
N VAL A 145 6.50 -4.22 -18.69
CA VAL A 145 5.98 -2.94 -18.20
C VAL A 145 5.41 -2.15 -19.37
N PRO A 146 4.16 -1.69 -19.28
CA PRO A 146 3.59 -0.83 -20.32
C PRO A 146 4.39 0.45 -20.48
N GLN A 147 4.58 0.86 -21.71
CA GLN A 147 5.30 2.09 -21.98
C GLN A 147 4.46 3.31 -21.62
N GLU A 148 5.14 4.34 -21.17
CA GLU A 148 4.52 5.62 -20.94
C GLU A 148 4.14 6.25 -22.28
N GLU A 149 2.94 6.82 -22.33
CA GLU A 149 2.54 7.53 -23.53
C GLU A 149 3.26 8.87 -23.58
N ILE A 150 4.07 9.03 -24.60
CA ILE A 150 4.69 10.31 -24.88
C ILE A 150 3.76 11.04 -25.85
N VAL A 151 3.12 12.07 -25.34
CA VAL A 151 2.21 12.88 -26.14
C VAL A 151 2.97 14.06 -26.69
#